data_e01a9f1494d5a9bfb0d1a133d468a275
#
_entry.id   e01a9f1494d5a9bfb0d1a133d468a275
#
_cell.length_a   1.000
_cell.length_b   1.000
_cell.length_c   1.000
_cell.angle_alpha   90.00
_cell.angle_beta   90.00
_cell.angle_gamma   90.00
#
_symmetry.space_group_name_H-M   'P 1'
#
loop_
_entity.id
_entity.type
_entity.pdbx_description
1 polymer ?
#
loop_
_entity_poly.entity_id
_entity_poly.type
_entity_poly.pdbx_seq_one_letter_code
_entity_poly.pdbx_strand_id
1 'polypeptide(L)'
;MKGLTPRIIGCLRNYNRETFMKDLMAGLIVGIVALPLAIAFGIASGVTPEKGIITAIVAGFIISVLGGTKVQIGGPTGAFIVIIYGIVNNPEYGLQGLLIATMLAGMILICLGAFRLGAVIKFIPYPIIIGFTAGIAATIFTTQMGDVMGLTQEAVSNTGEVIRIPLKTPGDFIGKWICYFRNIHTFNLWNFIVAMGSLLIIIFSPKALKRVPVLNKIPGSLYGILLGTLAVLVLKNQFGIQGIDTIGDRFHIQAQLPEMVVPTITFELIQTLMPVAFTIAILGAIESLLSAAVADGVISDKHDSNMELIAQGVANMVTPIFGGIPATGAIARTMTNINNGGRTPVAGIVHAIVLLLILLVLMPFAEYIPMAALAAVLIIVSYNMSGWRTFKGLLKNPKSDVTVLLVTFFLTVVFDLTIAIEIGLIIACALFIKRVMETTEISVIRDEIDPSDEADMDVHEEHLLIPEGCAVYEINGPYFFGIANKFDDLMLNLGSSHRPQVQIIRMRKVPFIDSTGIHNLANLIEMNHEQGIHVILSGVTPKVHSQLEKAHFYDKMNPDHICPHIDVALQKAREFLGV
;
A
#
# COMPACT_ATOMS: atom_id res chain seq x y z
N MET A 1 10.34 -15.61 21.75
CA MET A 1 10.53 -14.92 20.47
C MET A 1 10.07 -15.86 19.35
N LYS A 2 9.00 -15.57 18.63
CA LYS A 2 8.67 -16.34 17.41
C LYS A 2 9.76 -16.02 16.39
N GLY A 3 10.60 -17.01 16.03
CA GLY A 3 11.63 -16.87 15.01
C GLY A 3 11.00 -16.58 13.64
N LEU A 4 11.72 -15.90 12.76
CA LEU A 4 11.36 -15.70 11.36
C LEU A 4 11.35 -17.08 10.66
N THR A 5 10.19 -17.75 10.65
CA THR A 5 10.07 -19.11 10.10
C THR A 5 8.98 -19.15 9.01
N PRO A 6 9.32 -19.69 7.81
CA PRO A 6 8.34 -19.86 6.74
C PRO A 6 7.14 -20.70 7.19
N ARG A 7 5.94 -20.28 6.77
CA ARG A 7 4.69 -20.98 7.14
C ARG A 7 4.61 -22.41 6.62
N ILE A 8 5.29 -22.72 5.54
CA ILE A 8 5.32 -24.06 4.96
C ILE A 8 5.79 -25.12 5.97
N ILE A 9 6.78 -24.78 6.82
CA ILE A 9 7.35 -25.72 7.81
C ILE A 9 6.29 -26.18 8.79
N GLY A 10 5.43 -25.25 9.25
CA GLY A 10 4.32 -25.57 10.14
C GLY A 10 3.20 -26.36 9.46
N CYS A 11 2.93 -26.05 8.19
CA CYS A 11 1.90 -26.72 7.41
C CYS A 11 2.24 -28.17 7.08
N LEU A 12 3.50 -28.47 6.78
CA LEU A 12 3.94 -29.83 6.40
C LEU A 12 3.90 -30.83 7.57
N ARG A 13 3.92 -30.37 8.84
CA ARG A 13 3.88 -31.29 10.00
C ARG A 13 2.59 -32.10 10.12
N ASN A 14 1.45 -31.53 9.70
CA ASN A 14 0.14 -32.15 9.75
C ASN A 14 -0.48 -32.31 8.35
N TYR A 15 0.36 -32.46 7.33
CA TYR A 15 -0.08 -32.52 5.95
C TYR A 15 -0.64 -33.89 5.59
N ASN A 16 -1.86 -33.94 5.05
CA ASN A 16 -2.54 -35.18 4.70
C ASN A 16 -2.97 -35.20 3.22
N ARG A 17 -3.39 -36.38 2.74
CA ARG A 17 -3.79 -36.56 1.33
C ARG A 17 -4.99 -35.69 0.93
N GLU A 18 -5.92 -35.45 1.85
CA GLU A 18 -7.10 -34.61 1.55
C GLU A 18 -6.70 -33.17 1.32
N THR A 19 -5.83 -32.61 2.20
CA THR A 19 -5.27 -31.28 2.06
C THR A 19 -4.46 -31.15 0.76
N PHE A 20 -3.64 -32.17 0.44
CA PHE A 20 -2.89 -32.20 -0.82
C PHE A 20 -3.81 -32.11 -2.04
N MET A 21 -4.91 -32.88 -2.08
CA MET A 21 -5.84 -32.83 -3.22
C MET A 21 -6.53 -31.48 -3.34
N LYS A 22 -6.87 -30.83 -2.22
CA LYS A 22 -7.44 -29.47 -2.23
C LYS A 22 -6.43 -28.45 -2.74
N ASP A 23 -5.19 -28.50 -2.25
CA ASP A 23 -4.12 -27.59 -2.69
C ASP A 23 -3.73 -27.82 -4.15
N LEU A 24 -3.70 -29.09 -4.61
CA LEU A 24 -3.44 -29.43 -6.00
C LEU A 24 -4.50 -28.84 -6.93
N MET A 25 -5.77 -29.02 -6.60
CA MET A 25 -6.88 -28.46 -7.41
C MET A 25 -6.90 -26.94 -7.40
N ALA A 26 -6.68 -26.34 -6.22
CA ALA A 26 -6.60 -24.89 -6.11
C ALA A 26 -5.42 -24.33 -6.90
N GLY A 27 -4.23 -24.92 -6.76
CA GLY A 27 -3.04 -24.49 -7.49
C GLY A 27 -3.18 -24.62 -9.01
N LEU A 28 -3.79 -25.70 -9.49
CA LEU A 28 -4.10 -25.90 -10.91
C LEU A 28 -5.02 -24.77 -11.43
N ILE A 29 -6.13 -24.52 -10.74
CA ILE A 29 -7.08 -23.48 -11.14
C ILE A 29 -6.41 -22.12 -11.14
N VAL A 30 -5.67 -21.79 -10.07
CA VAL A 30 -4.98 -20.50 -9.96
C VAL A 30 -3.91 -20.36 -11.05
N GLY A 31 -3.18 -21.43 -11.41
CA GLY A 31 -2.20 -21.41 -12.50
C GLY A 31 -2.84 -21.06 -13.84
N ILE A 32 -3.94 -21.70 -14.18
CA ILE A 32 -4.69 -21.42 -15.42
C ILE A 32 -5.21 -19.98 -15.44
N VAL A 33 -5.73 -19.52 -14.31
CA VAL A 33 -6.31 -18.17 -14.14
C VAL A 33 -5.25 -17.07 -14.19
N ALA A 34 -4.07 -17.37 -13.65
CA ALA A 34 -2.99 -16.38 -13.57
C ALA A 34 -2.30 -16.14 -14.91
N LEU A 35 -2.35 -17.08 -15.85
CA LEU A 35 -1.68 -16.99 -17.14
C LEU A 35 -2.08 -15.72 -17.93
N PRO A 36 -3.36 -15.48 -18.23
CA PRO A 36 -3.75 -14.30 -18.98
C PRO A 36 -3.34 -12.99 -18.31
N LEU A 37 -3.43 -12.95 -16.98
CA LEU A 37 -3.06 -11.75 -16.21
C LEU A 37 -1.56 -11.51 -16.24
N ALA A 38 -0.74 -12.57 -16.14
CA ALA A 38 0.72 -12.47 -16.21
C ALA A 38 1.18 -11.96 -17.58
N ILE A 39 0.60 -12.49 -18.67
CA ILE A 39 0.83 -12.02 -20.05
C ILE A 39 0.45 -10.53 -20.16
N ALA A 40 -0.77 -10.19 -19.76
CA ALA A 40 -1.30 -8.84 -19.90
C ALA A 40 -0.49 -7.81 -19.08
N PHE A 41 -0.06 -8.16 -17.87
CA PHE A 41 0.80 -7.28 -17.06
C PHE A 41 2.19 -7.10 -17.66
N GLY A 42 2.78 -8.15 -18.23
CA GLY A 42 4.06 -8.04 -18.96
C GLY A 42 3.95 -7.06 -20.12
N ILE A 43 2.99 -7.27 -21.01
CA ILE A 43 2.76 -6.43 -22.19
C ILE A 43 2.45 -4.99 -21.81
N ALA A 44 1.53 -4.78 -20.86
CA ALA A 44 1.17 -3.44 -20.40
C ALA A 44 2.33 -2.68 -19.74
N SER A 45 3.28 -3.43 -19.17
CA SER A 45 4.52 -2.89 -18.60
C SER A 45 5.61 -2.58 -19.65
N GLY A 46 5.36 -2.83 -20.93
CA GLY A 46 6.33 -2.60 -22.00
C GLY A 46 7.40 -3.69 -22.14
N VAL A 47 7.18 -4.85 -21.54
CA VAL A 47 8.07 -6.01 -21.65
C VAL A 47 7.40 -7.15 -22.41
N THR A 48 8.17 -8.21 -22.74
CA THR A 48 7.61 -9.36 -23.45
C THR A 48 6.66 -10.19 -22.56
N PRO A 49 5.68 -10.90 -23.16
CA PRO A 49 4.71 -11.72 -22.43
C PRO A 49 5.35 -12.73 -21.47
N GLU A 50 6.45 -13.34 -21.90
CA GLU A 50 7.18 -14.37 -21.15
C GLU A 50 7.70 -13.83 -19.81
N LYS A 51 8.17 -12.57 -19.76
CA LYS A 51 8.69 -11.96 -18.53
C LYS A 51 7.65 -11.88 -17.43
N GLY A 52 6.38 -11.63 -17.81
CA GLY A 52 5.25 -11.69 -16.88
C GLY A 52 5.01 -13.09 -16.33
N ILE A 53 5.07 -14.12 -17.19
CA ILE A 53 4.89 -15.52 -16.79
C ILE A 53 6.05 -15.99 -15.93
N ILE A 54 7.29 -15.71 -16.34
CA ILE A 54 8.51 -16.02 -15.58
C ILE A 54 8.43 -15.43 -14.18
N THR A 55 7.96 -14.20 -14.06
CA THR A 55 7.74 -13.56 -12.77
C THR A 55 6.73 -14.33 -11.92
N ALA A 56 5.61 -14.75 -12.51
CA ALA A 56 4.60 -15.52 -11.77
C ALA A 56 5.13 -16.90 -11.33
N ILE A 57 6.00 -17.54 -12.13
CA ILE A 57 6.65 -18.81 -11.80
C ILE A 57 7.65 -18.61 -10.66
N VAL A 58 8.67 -17.79 -10.87
CA VAL A 58 9.81 -17.65 -9.96
C VAL A 58 9.38 -17.00 -8.65
N ALA A 59 8.75 -15.85 -8.72
CA ALA A 59 8.30 -15.15 -7.52
C ALA A 59 7.17 -15.92 -6.82
N GLY A 60 6.22 -16.47 -7.56
CA GLY A 60 5.14 -17.29 -7.00
C GLY A 60 5.66 -18.49 -6.22
N PHE A 61 6.67 -19.17 -6.73
CA PHE A 61 7.34 -20.28 -6.05
C PHE A 61 8.05 -19.83 -4.76
N ILE A 62 8.90 -18.80 -4.86
CA ILE A 62 9.69 -18.31 -3.72
C ILE A 62 8.79 -17.79 -2.60
N ILE A 63 7.77 -16.98 -2.94
CA ILE A 63 6.83 -16.43 -1.98
C ILE A 63 6.05 -17.57 -1.29
N SER A 64 5.67 -18.60 -2.02
CA SER A 64 4.98 -19.75 -1.44
C SER A 64 5.88 -20.57 -0.50
N VAL A 65 7.15 -20.76 -0.83
CA VAL A 65 8.09 -21.52 0.00
C VAL A 65 8.53 -20.77 1.25
N LEU A 66 8.84 -19.47 1.09
CA LEU A 66 9.42 -18.65 2.16
C LEU A 66 8.39 -17.78 2.90
N GLY A 67 7.16 -17.66 2.39
CA GLY A 67 6.17 -16.69 2.85
C GLY A 67 5.75 -16.85 4.30
N GLY A 68 5.33 -15.74 4.88
CA GLY A 68 4.71 -15.63 6.20
C GLY A 68 3.21 -15.93 6.19
N THR A 69 2.62 -16.21 5.03
CA THR A 69 1.20 -16.48 4.80
C THR A 69 1.01 -17.91 4.30
N LYS A 70 -0.07 -18.60 4.72
CA LYS A 70 -0.34 -19.97 4.28
C LYS A 70 -0.87 -20.08 2.86
N VAL A 71 -1.53 -19.05 2.35
CA VAL A 71 -2.36 -19.14 1.14
C VAL A 71 -2.03 -18.08 0.08
N GLN A 72 -1.06 -17.22 0.34
CA GLN A 72 -0.70 -16.13 -0.57
C GLN A 72 -0.13 -16.65 -1.88
N ILE A 73 -0.59 -16.08 -2.99
CA ILE A 73 -0.07 -16.31 -4.33
C ILE A 73 0.64 -15.05 -4.79
N GLY A 74 1.94 -15.16 -5.05
CA GLY A 74 2.75 -14.06 -5.56
C GLY A 74 2.85 -14.04 -7.09
N GLY A 75 3.31 -12.91 -7.62
CA GLY A 75 3.58 -12.73 -9.05
C GLY A 75 3.45 -11.27 -9.48
N PRO A 76 3.47 -10.98 -10.81
CA PRO A 76 3.32 -9.62 -11.31
C PRO A 76 1.92 -9.11 -11.01
N THR A 77 1.81 -7.80 -10.70
CA THR A 77 0.53 -7.13 -10.41
C THR A 77 0.36 -5.87 -11.26
N GLY A 78 -0.89 -5.43 -11.40
CA GLY A 78 -1.22 -4.20 -12.11
C GLY A 78 -0.58 -2.95 -11.50
N ALA A 79 -0.29 -2.96 -10.22
CA ALA A 79 0.28 -1.82 -9.51
C ALA A 79 1.67 -1.42 -10.02
N PHE A 80 2.44 -2.37 -10.49
CA PHE A 80 3.78 -2.11 -11.02
C PHE A 80 3.81 -1.66 -12.49
N ILE A 81 2.72 -1.78 -13.24
CA ILE A 81 2.69 -1.50 -14.68
C ILE A 81 3.29 -0.12 -14.99
N VAL A 82 2.82 0.90 -14.28
CA VAL A 82 3.21 2.30 -14.55
C VAL A 82 4.70 2.52 -14.27
N ILE A 83 5.19 1.99 -13.14
CA ILE A 83 6.60 2.09 -12.75
C ILE A 83 7.49 1.37 -13.73
N ILE A 84 7.15 0.12 -14.07
CA ILE A 84 7.92 -0.71 -15.00
C ILE A 84 7.97 -0.04 -16.38
N TYR A 85 6.82 0.43 -16.88
CA TYR A 85 6.71 1.09 -18.17
C TYR A 85 7.60 2.35 -18.23
N GLY A 86 7.61 3.15 -17.14
CA GLY A 86 8.46 4.34 -17.04
C GLY A 86 9.96 4.02 -17.09
N ILE A 87 10.39 2.95 -16.42
CA ILE A 87 11.81 2.53 -16.41
C ILE A 87 12.22 1.94 -17.75
N VAL A 88 11.41 1.01 -18.29
CA VAL A 88 11.75 0.26 -19.51
C VAL A 88 11.83 1.19 -20.73
N ASN A 89 10.97 2.19 -20.81
CA ASN A 89 10.97 3.16 -21.92
C ASN A 89 11.96 4.31 -21.74
N ASN A 90 12.66 4.39 -20.61
CA ASN A 90 13.71 5.37 -20.43
C ASN A 90 14.96 4.91 -21.20
N PRO A 91 15.48 5.73 -22.18
CA PRO A 91 16.64 5.37 -23.00
C PRO A 91 17.92 5.15 -22.19
N GLU A 92 18.00 5.72 -21.00
CA GLU A 92 19.18 5.67 -20.14
C GLU A 92 19.29 4.37 -19.34
N TYR A 93 18.16 3.77 -18.95
CA TYR A 93 18.15 2.60 -18.06
C TYR A 93 17.60 1.35 -18.72
N GLY A 94 16.50 1.47 -19.46
CA GLY A 94 15.87 0.37 -20.15
C GLY A 94 15.56 -0.85 -19.27
N LEU A 95 15.63 -2.02 -19.87
CA LEU A 95 15.38 -3.30 -19.17
C LEU A 95 16.42 -3.59 -18.08
N GLN A 96 17.69 -3.21 -18.30
CA GLN A 96 18.74 -3.44 -17.29
C GLN A 96 18.47 -2.63 -16.03
N GLY A 97 18.07 -1.36 -16.16
CA GLY A 97 17.67 -0.54 -15.04
C GLY A 97 16.50 -1.13 -14.25
N LEU A 98 15.52 -1.73 -14.94
CA LEU A 98 14.42 -2.43 -14.28
C LEU A 98 14.90 -3.61 -13.43
N LEU A 99 15.79 -4.45 -13.96
CA LEU A 99 16.31 -5.61 -13.24
C LEU A 99 17.05 -5.16 -11.97
N ILE A 100 17.90 -4.13 -12.09
CA ILE A 100 18.64 -3.56 -10.94
C ILE A 100 17.69 -2.95 -9.92
N ALA A 101 16.75 -2.11 -10.34
CA ALA A 101 15.76 -1.49 -9.43
C ALA A 101 14.94 -2.54 -8.67
N THR A 102 14.58 -3.65 -9.34
CA THR A 102 13.86 -4.77 -8.72
C THR A 102 14.72 -5.50 -7.69
N MET A 103 16.01 -5.73 -7.99
CA MET A 103 16.93 -6.35 -7.03
C MET A 103 17.16 -5.43 -5.80
N LEU A 104 17.34 -4.13 -6.02
CA LEU A 104 17.47 -3.15 -4.93
C LEU A 104 16.20 -3.11 -4.07
N ALA A 105 15.03 -3.12 -4.69
CA ALA A 105 13.75 -3.20 -3.97
C ALA A 105 13.66 -4.49 -3.16
N GLY A 106 14.12 -5.61 -3.69
CA GLY A 106 14.22 -6.88 -2.97
C GLY A 106 15.09 -6.79 -1.72
N MET A 107 16.27 -6.14 -1.82
CA MET A 107 17.14 -5.91 -0.65
C MET A 107 16.46 -5.05 0.41
N ILE A 108 15.79 -3.96 -0.01
CA ILE A 108 15.05 -3.09 0.91
C ILE A 108 13.97 -3.90 1.65
N LEU A 109 13.20 -4.74 0.95
CA LEU A 109 12.16 -5.58 1.54
C LEU A 109 12.74 -6.59 2.55
N ILE A 110 13.89 -7.23 2.24
CA ILE A 110 14.59 -8.12 3.17
C ILE A 110 14.99 -7.35 4.43
N CYS A 111 15.58 -6.17 4.27
CA CYS A 111 15.96 -5.32 5.41
C CYS A 111 14.73 -4.95 6.26
N LEU A 112 13.62 -4.52 5.65
CA LEU A 112 12.39 -4.20 6.37
C LEU A 112 11.87 -5.40 7.17
N GLY A 113 11.89 -6.60 6.60
CA GLY A 113 11.49 -7.82 7.28
C GLY A 113 12.44 -8.23 8.39
N ALA A 114 13.77 -8.20 8.14
CA ALA A 114 14.81 -8.58 9.09
C ALA A 114 14.85 -7.64 10.32
N PHE A 115 14.70 -6.34 10.12
CA PHE A 115 14.57 -5.35 11.18
C PHE A 115 13.19 -5.31 11.84
N ARG A 116 12.28 -6.21 11.45
CA ARG A 116 10.91 -6.32 11.98
C ARG A 116 10.06 -5.08 11.78
N LEU A 117 10.26 -4.38 10.70
CA LEU A 117 9.53 -3.18 10.32
C LEU A 117 8.21 -3.47 9.58
N GLY A 118 7.79 -4.73 9.47
CA GLY A 118 6.50 -5.11 8.86
C GLY A 118 5.28 -4.46 9.54
N ALA A 119 5.39 -4.07 10.81
CA ALA A 119 4.36 -3.31 11.49
C ALA A 119 4.32 -1.83 11.04
N VAL A 120 5.43 -1.26 10.59
CA VAL A 120 5.54 0.16 10.19
C VAL A 120 4.67 0.46 8.96
N ILE A 121 4.55 -0.50 8.05
CA ILE A 121 3.73 -0.36 6.84
C ILE A 121 2.23 -0.17 7.19
N LYS A 122 1.79 -0.66 8.36
CA LYS A 122 0.43 -0.42 8.86
C LYS A 122 0.15 1.04 9.22
N PHE A 123 1.19 1.86 9.36
CA PHE A 123 1.04 3.29 9.62
C PHE A 123 0.79 4.12 8.35
N ILE A 124 0.83 3.51 7.15
CA ILE A 124 0.48 4.22 5.92
C ILE A 124 -1.04 4.47 5.94
N PRO A 125 -1.47 5.74 5.92
CA PRO A 125 -2.88 6.07 6.01
C PRO A 125 -3.69 5.49 4.86
N TYR A 126 -4.85 4.95 5.18
CA TYR A 126 -5.75 4.31 4.21
C TYR A 126 -6.13 5.21 3.00
N PRO A 127 -6.35 6.55 3.16
CA PRO A 127 -6.59 7.43 2.03
C PRO A 127 -5.47 7.46 0.99
N ILE A 128 -4.20 7.33 1.41
CA ILE A 128 -3.06 7.24 0.47
C ILE A 128 -3.20 5.99 -0.40
N ILE A 129 -3.45 4.85 0.22
CA ILE A 129 -3.56 3.57 -0.50
C ILE A 129 -4.67 3.64 -1.54
N ILE A 130 -5.85 4.15 -1.16
CA ILE A 130 -6.99 4.25 -2.07
C ILE A 130 -6.78 5.30 -3.16
N GLY A 131 -6.23 6.47 -2.82
CA GLY A 131 -5.89 7.50 -3.82
C GLY A 131 -4.90 7.00 -4.86
N PHE A 132 -3.86 6.35 -4.38
CA PHE A 132 -2.81 5.74 -5.18
C PHE A 132 -3.32 4.61 -6.09
N THR A 133 -4.03 3.63 -5.55
CA THR A 133 -4.57 2.51 -6.35
C THR A 133 -5.60 2.98 -7.38
N ALA A 134 -6.41 3.99 -7.05
CA ALA A 134 -7.33 4.60 -8.00
C ALA A 134 -6.60 5.36 -9.13
N GLY A 135 -5.50 6.06 -8.79
CA GLY A 135 -4.65 6.73 -9.78
C GLY A 135 -3.98 5.74 -10.74
N ILE A 136 -3.41 4.64 -10.22
CA ILE A 136 -2.87 3.55 -11.04
C ILE A 136 -3.97 2.98 -11.94
N ALA A 137 -5.15 2.73 -11.40
CA ALA A 137 -6.27 2.20 -12.17
C ALA A 137 -6.64 3.12 -13.35
N ALA A 138 -6.71 4.44 -13.13
CA ALA A 138 -6.96 5.41 -14.18
C ALA A 138 -5.87 5.39 -15.28
N THR A 139 -4.60 5.24 -14.86
CA THR A 139 -3.48 5.15 -15.81
C THR A 139 -3.51 3.84 -16.60
N ILE A 140 -3.79 2.69 -15.96
CA ILE A 140 -3.94 1.39 -16.65
C ILE A 140 -5.09 1.49 -17.67
N PHE A 141 -6.25 1.99 -17.25
CA PHE A 141 -7.39 2.19 -18.16
C PHE A 141 -6.97 3.01 -19.38
N THR A 142 -6.28 4.12 -19.17
CA THR A 142 -5.81 4.99 -20.26
C THR A 142 -4.87 4.26 -21.20
N THR A 143 -3.93 3.46 -20.68
CA THR A 143 -2.99 2.71 -21.54
C THR A 143 -3.67 1.71 -22.46
N GLN A 144 -4.82 1.18 -22.07
CA GLN A 144 -5.54 0.17 -22.88
C GLN A 144 -6.38 0.78 -24.00
N MET A 145 -6.63 2.09 -23.97
CA MET A 145 -7.51 2.72 -24.97
C MET A 145 -6.97 2.60 -26.40
N GLY A 146 -5.66 2.63 -26.59
CA GLY A 146 -5.03 2.42 -27.89
C GLY A 146 -5.35 1.04 -28.48
N ASP A 147 -5.23 -0.01 -27.68
CA ASP A 147 -5.49 -1.39 -28.10
C ASP A 147 -6.99 -1.68 -28.23
N VAL A 148 -7.84 -1.08 -27.42
CA VAL A 148 -9.31 -1.19 -27.55
C VAL A 148 -9.79 -0.59 -28.87
N MET A 149 -9.30 0.60 -29.19
CA MET A 149 -9.68 1.31 -30.40
C MET A 149 -8.92 0.82 -31.65
N GLY A 150 -7.91 -0.04 -31.47
CA GLY A 150 -7.05 -0.53 -32.58
C GLY A 150 -6.29 0.59 -33.28
N LEU A 151 -5.81 1.59 -32.48
CA LEU A 151 -5.10 2.74 -33.04
C LEU A 151 -3.71 2.35 -33.50
N THR A 152 -3.32 2.88 -34.68
CA THR A 152 -2.02 2.65 -35.31
C THR A 152 -1.38 3.99 -35.68
N GLN A 153 -0.07 3.94 -35.96
CA GLN A 153 0.64 5.06 -36.55
C GLN A 153 1.30 4.63 -37.85
N GLU A 154 1.47 5.59 -38.76
CA GLU A 154 2.18 5.36 -40.02
C GLU A 154 3.68 5.43 -39.77
N ALA A 155 4.40 4.47 -40.29
CA ALA A 155 5.85 4.44 -40.31
C ALA A 155 6.34 4.11 -41.73
N VAL A 156 7.48 4.68 -42.11
CA VAL A 156 8.08 4.38 -43.40
C VAL A 156 9.03 3.19 -43.21
N SER A 157 8.76 2.12 -43.96
CA SER A 157 9.63 0.93 -43.99
C SER A 157 11.01 1.26 -44.61
N ASN A 158 12.00 0.44 -44.35
CA ASN A 158 13.32 0.53 -45.02
C ASN A 158 13.22 0.43 -46.53
N THR A 159 12.08 -0.05 -47.07
CA THR A 159 11.79 -0.13 -48.51
C THR A 159 11.08 1.13 -49.06
N GLY A 160 10.81 2.13 -48.21
CA GLY A 160 10.09 3.38 -48.58
C GLY A 160 8.58 3.23 -48.60
N GLU A 161 8.03 2.10 -48.26
CA GLU A 161 6.58 1.87 -48.16
C GLU A 161 6.02 2.36 -46.81
N VAL A 162 4.83 3.00 -46.82
CA VAL A 162 4.13 3.38 -45.60
C VAL A 162 3.44 2.16 -45.02
N ILE A 163 3.94 1.74 -43.87
CA ILE A 163 3.37 0.63 -43.09
C ILE A 163 2.68 1.14 -41.84
N ARG A 164 1.60 0.47 -41.43
CA ARG A 164 0.91 0.75 -40.17
C ARG A 164 1.53 -0.10 -39.05
N ILE A 165 2.02 0.57 -38.05
CA ILE A 165 2.61 -0.08 -36.85
C ILE A 165 1.76 0.26 -35.61
N PRO A 166 1.82 -0.55 -34.55
CA PRO A 166 1.16 -0.24 -33.28
C PRO A 166 1.54 1.16 -32.79
N LEU A 167 0.57 1.87 -32.22
CA LEU A 167 0.75 3.23 -31.74
C LEU A 167 1.74 3.28 -30.57
N LYS A 168 2.86 3.99 -30.73
CA LYS A 168 3.77 4.30 -29.63
C LYS A 168 3.21 5.50 -28.85
N THR A 169 2.84 5.28 -27.60
CA THR A 169 2.28 6.34 -26.74
C THR A 169 3.34 6.93 -25.82
N PRO A 170 3.25 8.23 -25.50
CA PRO A 170 4.07 8.86 -24.47
C PRO A 170 3.89 8.18 -23.10
N GLY A 171 4.83 8.41 -22.16
CA GLY A 171 4.75 7.86 -20.81
C GLY A 171 3.67 8.53 -19.96
N ASP A 172 3.46 9.84 -20.15
CA ASP A 172 2.56 10.67 -19.36
C ASP A 172 1.08 10.49 -19.72
N PHE A 173 0.20 10.71 -18.75
CA PHE A 173 -1.25 10.52 -18.88
C PHE A 173 -1.86 11.45 -19.94
N ILE A 174 -1.52 12.73 -19.89
CA ILE A 174 -2.08 13.75 -20.79
C ILE A 174 -1.58 13.53 -22.23
N GLY A 175 -0.29 13.29 -22.40
CA GLY A 175 0.31 13.01 -23.69
C GLY A 175 -0.29 11.77 -24.37
N LYS A 176 -0.66 10.73 -23.61
CA LYS A 176 -1.39 9.56 -24.15
C LYS A 176 -2.73 9.96 -24.79
N TRP A 177 -3.54 10.75 -24.08
CA TRP A 177 -4.84 11.20 -24.62
C TRP A 177 -4.67 12.09 -25.85
N ILE A 178 -3.71 13.00 -25.85
CA ILE A 178 -3.38 13.82 -27.02
C ILE A 178 -2.96 12.92 -28.20
N CYS A 179 -2.14 11.90 -27.95
CA CYS A 179 -1.70 10.95 -28.94
C CYS A 179 -2.89 10.15 -29.52
N TYR A 180 -3.83 9.70 -28.68
CA TYR A 180 -5.03 8.99 -29.11
C TYR A 180 -5.94 9.87 -29.97
N PHE A 181 -6.21 11.10 -29.54
CA PHE A 181 -7.03 12.03 -30.33
C PHE A 181 -6.40 12.39 -31.68
N ARG A 182 -5.07 12.53 -31.73
CA ARG A 182 -4.35 12.79 -32.99
C ARG A 182 -4.46 11.62 -33.95
N ASN A 183 -4.46 10.38 -33.48
CA ASN A 183 -4.52 9.18 -34.29
C ASN A 183 -5.91 8.54 -34.37
N ILE A 184 -6.97 9.24 -33.96
CA ILE A 184 -8.34 8.70 -33.95
C ILE A 184 -8.84 8.28 -35.35
N HIS A 185 -8.29 8.88 -36.39
CA HIS A 185 -8.60 8.55 -37.79
C HIS A 185 -8.18 7.12 -38.18
N THR A 186 -7.29 6.46 -37.41
CA THR A 186 -6.88 5.07 -37.60
C THR A 186 -7.76 4.07 -36.86
N PHE A 187 -8.87 4.51 -36.26
CA PHE A 187 -9.79 3.68 -35.49
C PHE A 187 -10.23 2.42 -36.26
N ASN A 188 -10.09 1.26 -35.59
CA ASN A 188 -10.48 -0.03 -36.16
C ASN A 188 -11.75 -0.56 -35.48
N LEU A 189 -12.87 -0.56 -36.21
CA LEU A 189 -14.17 -1.00 -35.72
C LEU A 189 -14.15 -2.47 -35.26
N TRP A 190 -13.46 -3.35 -35.98
CA TRP A 190 -13.41 -4.77 -35.64
C TRP A 190 -12.64 -5.03 -34.35
N ASN A 191 -11.55 -4.31 -34.17
CA ASN A 191 -10.77 -4.38 -32.92
C ASN A 191 -11.64 -3.93 -31.73
N PHE A 192 -12.38 -2.82 -31.90
CA PHE A 192 -13.31 -2.32 -30.88
C PHE A 192 -14.43 -3.32 -30.57
N ILE A 193 -15.03 -3.97 -31.59
CA ILE A 193 -16.06 -4.99 -31.40
C ILE A 193 -15.51 -6.20 -30.61
N VAL A 194 -14.31 -6.66 -30.94
CA VAL A 194 -13.65 -7.76 -30.20
C VAL A 194 -13.36 -7.37 -28.76
N ALA A 195 -12.86 -6.16 -28.52
CA ALA A 195 -12.60 -5.67 -27.17
C ALA A 195 -13.89 -5.58 -26.34
N MET A 196 -14.93 -4.95 -26.89
CA MET A 196 -16.23 -4.80 -26.21
C MET A 196 -16.94 -6.14 -26.02
N GLY A 197 -16.89 -7.03 -27.01
CA GLY A 197 -17.42 -8.39 -26.91
C GLY A 197 -16.73 -9.19 -25.79
N SER A 198 -15.40 -9.15 -25.74
CA SER A 198 -14.61 -9.79 -24.68
C SER A 198 -14.96 -9.19 -23.32
N LEU A 199 -15.09 -7.86 -23.22
CA LEU A 199 -15.48 -7.17 -21.98
C LEU A 199 -16.86 -7.62 -21.48
N LEU A 200 -17.84 -7.68 -22.37
CA LEU A 200 -19.18 -8.17 -22.02
C LEU A 200 -19.15 -9.62 -21.55
N ILE A 201 -18.38 -10.49 -22.23
CA ILE A 201 -18.20 -11.89 -21.81
C ILE A 201 -17.61 -11.95 -20.40
N ILE A 202 -16.57 -11.16 -20.11
CA ILE A 202 -15.93 -11.13 -18.80
C ILE A 202 -16.94 -10.74 -17.70
N ILE A 203 -17.78 -9.74 -17.95
CA ILE A 203 -18.75 -9.22 -16.98
C ILE A 203 -19.91 -10.20 -16.77
N PHE A 204 -20.43 -10.81 -17.84
CA PHE A 204 -21.66 -11.59 -17.77
C PHE A 204 -21.44 -13.08 -17.55
N SER A 205 -20.27 -13.66 -17.94
CA SER A 205 -20.00 -15.09 -17.80
C SER A 205 -20.13 -15.62 -16.35
N PRO A 206 -19.68 -14.91 -15.29
CA PRO A 206 -19.84 -15.40 -13.93
C PRO A 206 -21.31 -15.49 -13.50
N LYS A 207 -22.17 -14.63 -14.04
CA LYS A 207 -23.60 -14.65 -13.77
C LYS A 207 -24.32 -15.75 -14.58
N ALA A 208 -23.98 -15.87 -15.86
CA ALA A 208 -24.58 -16.85 -16.76
C ALA A 208 -24.24 -18.29 -16.37
N LEU A 209 -22.98 -18.53 -15.95
CA LEU A 209 -22.47 -19.86 -15.63
C LEU A 209 -22.64 -20.23 -14.14
N LYS A 210 -23.30 -19.39 -13.35
CA LYS A 210 -23.49 -19.62 -11.90
C LYS A 210 -24.10 -20.99 -11.57
N ARG A 211 -24.95 -21.53 -12.47
CA ARG A 211 -25.65 -22.81 -12.25
C ARG A 211 -24.80 -24.04 -12.60
N VAL A 212 -23.64 -23.88 -13.25
CA VAL A 212 -22.78 -24.99 -13.66
C VAL A 212 -21.57 -25.06 -12.74
N PRO A 213 -21.50 -26.04 -11.80
CA PRO A 213 -20.51 -26.04 -10.69
C PRO A 213 -19.05 -25.99 -11.14
N VAL A 214 -18.71 -26.58 -12.30
CA VAL A 214 -17.32 -26.62 -12.82
C VAL A 214 -16.99 -25.31 -13.52
N LEU A 215 -17.88 -24.83 -14.40
CA LEU A 215 -17.64 -23.61 -15.21
C LEU A 215 -17.66 -22.33 -14.36
N ASN A 216 -18.43 -22.31 -13.28
CA ASN A 216 -18.48 -21.18 -12.36
C ASN A 216 -17.15 -20.91 -11.61
N LYS A 217 -16.26 -21.90 -11.53
CA LYS A 217 -14.94 -21.75 -10.92
C LYS A 217 -13.91 -21.05 -11.82
N ILE A 218 -14.20 -20.97 -13.11
CA ILE A 218 -13.34 -20.35 -14.12
C ILE A 218 -13.67 -18.85 -14.18
N PRO A 219 -12.65 -17.97 -14.03
CA PRO A 219 -12.88 -16.52 -14.13
C PRO A 219 -13.37 -16.08 -15.49
N GLY A 220 -14.20 -15.03 -15.48
CA GLY A 220 -14.69 -14.42 -16.71
C GLY A 220 -13.60 -13.97 -17.69
N SER A 221 -12.42 -13.56 -17.17
CA SER A 221 -11.27 -13.15 -17.99
C SER A 221 -10.78 -14.26 -18.91
N LEU A 222 -10.77 -15.51 -18.45
CA LEU A 222 -10.37 -16.63 -19.31
C LEU A 222 -11.41 -16.87 -20.43
N TYR A 223 -12.71 -16.79 -20.12
CA TYR A 223 -13.77 -16.88 -21.15
C TYR A 223 -13.66 -15.76 -22.17
N GLY A 224 -13.41 -14.51 -21.73
CA GLY A 224 -13.22 -13.37 -22.61
C GLY A 224 -12.07 -13.56 -23.58
N ILE A 225 -10.96 -14.11 -23.12
CA ILE A 225 -9.80 -14.40 -23.97
C ILE A 225 -10.09 -15.56 -24.93
N LEU A 226 -10.58 -16.70 -24.44
CA LEU A 226 -10.83 -17.86 -25.29
C LEU A 226 -11.86 -17.56 -26.40
N LEU A 227 -12.98 -16.95 -26.04
CA LEU A 227 -14.03 -16.61 -27.01
C LEU A 227 -13.59 -15.44 -27.91
N GLY A 228 -12.84 -14.47 -27.38
CA GLY A 228 -12.23 -13.40 -28.17
C GLY A 228 -11.23 -13.93 -29.20
N THR A 229 -10.39 -14.89 -28.81
CA THR A 229 -9.45 -15.57 -29.71
C THR A 229 -10.20 -16.35 -30.79
N LEU A 230 -11.21 -17.12 -30.42
CA LEU A 230 -12.03 -17.85 -31.37
C LEU A 230 -12.72 -16.91 -32.36
N ALA A 231 -13.29 -15.81 -31.87
CA ALA A 231 -13.92 -14.80 -32.73
C ALA A 231 -12.93 -14.22 -33.75
N VAL A 232 -11.70 -13.88 -33.33
CA VAL A 232 -10.68 -13.32 -34.24
C VAL A 232 -10.21 -14.36 -35.23
N LEU A 233 -10.04 -15.64 -34.85
CA LEU A 233 -9.72 -16.72 -35.77
C LEU A 233 -10.80 -16.88 -36.85
N VAL A 234 -12.08 -16.83 -36.49
CA VAL A 234 -13.21 -16.89 -37.43
C VAL A 234 -13.21 -15.66 -38.35
N LEU A 235 -13.02 -14.46 -37.80
CA LEU A 235 -13.00 -13.22 -38.57
C LEU A 235 -11.84 -13.18 -39.58
N LYS A 236 -10.64 -13.61 -39.18
CA LYS A 236 -9.46 -13.68 -40.07
C LYS A 236 -9.62 -14.76 -41.15
N ASN A 237 -10.03 -15.99 -40.78
CA ASN A 237 -10.03 -17.13 -41.67
C ASN A 237 -11.25 -17.22 -42.60
N GLN A 238 -12.46 -16.86 -42.11
CA GLN A 238 -13.67 -16.98 -42.91
C GLN A 238 -14.08 -15.68 -43.62
N PHE A 239 -13.82 -14.53 -42.96
CA PHE A 239 -14.23 -13.22 -43.47
C PHE A 239 -13.08 -12.40 -44.05
N GLY A 240 -11.82 -12.88 -43.95
CA GLY A 240 -10.64 -12.18 -44.46
C GLY A 240 -10.35 -10.83 -43.79
N ILE A 241 -10.89 -10.60 -42.59
CA ILE A 241 -10.75 -9.32 -41.88
C ILE A 241 -9.32 -9.24 -41.35
N GLN A 242 -8.59 -8.22 -41.80
CA GLN A 242 -7.23 -7.91 -41.35
C GLN A 242 -7.23 -6.72 -40.39
N GLY A 243 -6.09 -6.51 -39.68
CA GLY A 243 -5.89 -5.35 -38.79
C GLY A 243 -6.35 -5.56 -37.35
N ILE A 244 -6.62 -6.82 -36.96
CA ILE A 244 -6.79 -7.19 -35.54
C ILE A 244 -5.48 -7.85 -35.10
N ASP A 245 -4.69 -7.11 -34.33
CA ASP A 245 -3.40 -7.60 -33.86
C ASP A 245 -3.56 -8.68 -32.79
N THR A 246 -2.78 -9.74 -32.92
CA THR A 246 -2.61 -10.77 -31.90
C THR A 246 -1.26 -10.61 -31.21
N ILE A 247 -1.02 -11.38 -30.15
CA ILE A 247 0.29 -11.37 -29.48
C ILE A 247 1.40 -11.76 -30.47
N GLY A 248 1.18 -12.77 -31.29
CA GLY A 248 2.14 -13.25 -32.30
C GLY A 248 2.44 -12.21 -33.40
N ASP A 249 1.50 -11.31 -33.71
CA ASP A 249 1.75 -10.20 -34.64
C ASP A 249 2.69 -9.13 -34.05
N ARG A 250 2.81 -9.04 -32.72
CA ARG A 250 3.64 -8.02 -32.01
C ARG A 250 4.89 -8.58 -31.33
N PHE A 251 4.86 -9.83 -30.90
CA PHE A 251 5.93 -10.47 -30.12
C PHE A 251 6.26 -11.83 -30.67
N HIS A 252 7.57 -12.12 -30.82
CA HIS A 252 8.03 -13.48 -31.07
C HIS A 252 8.10 -14.26 -29.78
N ILE A 253 7.18 -15.19 -29.59
CA ILE A 253 7.08 -16.00 -28.39
C ILE A 253 8.01 -17.22 -28.52
N GLN A 254 8.89 -17.37 -27.54
CA GLN A 254 9.76 -18.54 -27.44
C GLN A 254 9.36 -19.41 -26.26
N ALA A 255 8.96 -20.65 -26.54
CA ALA A 255 8.69 -21.66 -25.51
C ALA A 255 10.01 -22.22 -24.95
N GLN A 256 10.77 -21.40 -24.23
CA GLN A 256 12.08 -21.76 -23.69
C GLN A 256 12.12 -21.47 -22.18
N LEU A 257 13.01 -22.22 -21.50
CA LEU A 257 13.35 -21.87 -20.12
C LEU A 257 14.02 -20.50 -20.09
N PRO A 258 13.74 -19.68 -19.08
CA PRO A 258 14.34 -18.36 -18.98
C PRO A 258 15.85 -18.47 -18.86
N GLU A 259 16.58 -17.73 -19.72
CA GLU A 259 18.00 -17.58 -19.58
C GLU A 259 18.36 -16.73 -18.37
N MET A 260 19.43 -17.11 -17.68
CA MET A 260 19.94 -16.32 -16.58
C MET A 260 20.59 -15.03 -17.10
N VAL A 261 20.09 -13.91 -16.68
CA VAL A 261 20.61 -12.57 -17.01
C VAL A 261 21.18 -11.96 -15.75
N VAL A 262 22.50 -11.75 -15.70
CA VAL A 262 23.12 -11.01 -14.59
C VAL A 262 23.30 -9.56 -15.04
N PRO A 263 22.56 -8.59 -14.47
CA PRO A 263 22.71 -7.21 -14.86
C PRO A 263 24.07 -6.66 -14.40
N THR A 264 24.67 -5.80 -15.21
CA THR A 264 25.90 -5.09 -14.83
C THR A 264 25.56 -3.97 -13.85
N ILE A 265 25.96 -4.14 -12.60
CA ILE A 265 25.66 -3.19 -11.52
C ILE A 265 26.80 -2.18 -11.41
N THR A 266 26.50 -0.89 -11.60
CA THR A 266 27.43 0.21 -11.33
C THR A 266 26.92 1.05 -10.16
N PHE A 267 27.82 1.71 -9.45
CA PHE A 267 27.45 2.55 -8.29
C PHE A 267 26.55 3.72 -8.73
N GLU A 268 26.78 4.28 -9.89
CA GLU A 268 25.98 5.36 -10.47
C GLU A 268 24.53 4.91 -10.71
N LEU A 269 24.34 3.72 -11.30
CA LEU A 269 23.00 3.14 -11.50
C LEU A 269 22.27 2.86 -10.18
N ILE A 270 23.00 2.40 -9.15
CA ILE A 270 22.41 2.21 -7.81
C ILE A 270 21.89 3.54 -7.28
N GLN A 271 22.69 4.59 -7.34
CA GLN A 271 22.31 5.90 -6.81
C GLN A 271 21.11 6.48 -7.55
N THR A 272 21.08 6.36 -8.86
CA THR A 272 20.00 6.90 -9.70
C THR A 272 18.70 6.10 -9.55
N LEU A 273 18.79 4.77 -9.43
CA LEU A 273 17.61 3.90 -9.34
C LEU A 273 17.09 3.70 -7.91
N MET A 274 17.80 4.19 -6.88
CA MET A 274 17.40 4.01 -5.48
C MET A 274 16.00 4.58 -5.16
N PRO A 275 15.59 5.79 -5.59
CA PRO A 275 14.24 6.30 -5.34
C PRO A 275 13.16 5.38 -5.94
N VAL A 276 13.37 4.91 -7.17
CA VAL A 276 12.43 4.00 -7.85
C VAL A 276 12.41 2.63 -7.17
N ALA A 277 13.56 2.11 -6.76
CA ALA A 277 13.66 0.86 -6.01
C ALA A 277 12.93 0.95 -4.67
N PHE A 278 13.04 2.08 -3.97
CA PHE A 278 12.29 2.35 -2.75
C PHE A 278 10.78 2.35 -3.00
N THR A 279 10.33 2.97 -4.07
CA THR A 279 8.92 2.98 -4.47
C THR A 279 8.40 1.56 -4.76
N ILE A 280 9.15 0.76 -5.53
CA ILE A 280 8.81 -0.65 -5.80
C ILE A 280 8.73 -1.44 -4.48
N ALA A 281 9.68 -1.23 -3.56
CA ALA A 281 9.72 -1.92 -2.28
C ALA A 281 8.50 -1.56 -1.39
N ILE A 282 8.21 -0.28 -1.24
CA ILE A 282 7.07 0.18 -0.43
C ILE A 282 5.74 -0.31 -1.03
N LEU A 283 5.57 -0.18 -2.34
CA LEU A 283 4.38 -0.65 -3.02
C LEU A 283 4.21 -2.17 -2.89
N GLY A 284 5.28 -2.93 -3.12
CA GLY A 284 5.30 -4.38 -2.95
C GLY A 284 4.98 -4.81 -1.52
N ALA A 285 5.50 -4.10 -0.53
CA ALA A 285 5.21 -4.32 0.87
C ALA A 285 3.73 -4.05 1.21
N ILE A 286 3.18 -2.91 0.75
CA ILE A 286 1.76 -2.55 0.97
C ILE A 286 0.84 -3.61 0.37
N GLU A 287 1.01 -3.92 -0.91
CA GLU A 287 0.15 -4.89 -1.61
C GLU A 287 0.24 -6.29 -1.01
N SER A 288 1.45 -6.75 -0.71
CA SER A 288 1.68 -8.06 -0.12
C SER A 288 1.04 -8.19 1.26
N LEU A 289 1.28 -7.22 2.16
CA LEU A 289 0.71 -7.26 3.51
C LEU A 289 -0.80 -7.02 3.51
N LEU A 290 -1.32 -6.22 2.57
CA LEU A 290 -2.76 -6.06 2.39
C LEU A 290 -3.40 -7.37 1.90
N SER A 291 -2.78 -8.04 0.92
CA SER A 291 -3.23 -9.35 0.44
C SER A 291 -3.22 -10.40 1.56
N ALA A 292 -2.17 -10.41 2.38
CA ALA A 292 -2.05 -11.28 3.54
C ALA A 292 -3.13 -11.00 4.60
N ALA A 293 -3.41 -9.73 4.89
CA ALA A 293 -4.43 -9.32 5.86
C ALA A 293 -5.85 -9.68 5.40
N VAL A 294 -6.15 -9.49 4.10
CA VAL A 294 -7.43 -9.92 3.52
C VAL A 294 -7.58 -11.44 3.60
N ALA A 295 -6.53 -12.19 3.28
CA ALA A 295 -6.52 -13.64 3.40
C ALA A 295 -6.77 -14.11 4.84
N ASP A 296 -6.11 -13.49 5.82
CA ASP A 296 -6.29 -13.80 7.25
C ASP A 296 -7.75 -13.67 7.68
N GLY A 297 -8.42 -12.60 7.24
CA GLY A 297 -9.84 -12.38 7.54
C GLY A 297 -10.76 -13.47 6.99
N VAL A 298 -10.39 -14.09 5.85
CA VAL A 298 -11.21 -15.14 5.22
C VAL A 298 -10.94 -16.53 5.80
N ILE A 299 -9.67 -16.84 6.10
CA ILE A 299 -9.29 -18.17 6.62
C ILE A 299 -9.18 -18.22 8.14
N SER A 300 -9.45 -17.11 8.84
CA SER A 300 -9.33 -16.96 10.30
C SER A 300 -7.95 -17.37 10.82
N ASP A 301 -6.90 -16.91 10.15
CA ASP A 301 -5.51 -17.13 10.54
C ASP A 301 -4.80 -15.78 10.76
N LYS A 302 -3.52 -15.79 11.08
CA LYS A 302 -2.68 -14.61 11.27
C LYS A 302 -1.33 -14.82 10.61
N HIS A 303 -1.03 -14.01 9.60
CA HIS A 303 0.24 -14.05 8.90
C HIS A 303 1.40 -13.48 9.74
N ASP A 304 2.63 -13.82 9.37
CA ASP A 304 3.84 -13.17 9.84
C ASP A 304 4.28 -12.12 8.83
N SER A 305 4.02 -10.84 9.14
CA SER A 305 4.31 -9.72 8.25
C SER A 305 5.82 -9.60 7.93
N ASN A 306 6.70 -9.91 8.88
CA ASN A 306 8.14 -9.78 8.67
C ASN A 306 8.69 -10.89 7.77
N MET A 307 8.24 -12.13 8.02
CA MET A 307 8.61 -13.25 7.15
C MET A 307 8.06 -13.09 5.74
N GLU A 308 6.85 -12.51 5.62
CA GLU A 308 6.25 -12.20 4.33
C GLU A 308 7.10 -11.19 3.54
N LEU A 309 7.55 -10.11 4.19
CA LEU A 309 8.45 -9.13 3.55
C LEU A 309 9.79 -9.74 3.12
N ILE A 310 10.37 -10.62 3.94
CA ILE A 310 11.59 -11.33 3.57
C ILE A 310 11.36 -12.19 2.32
N ALA A 311 10.25 -12.93 2.27
CA ALA A 311 9.91 -13.76 1.12
C ALA A 311 9.72 -12.94 -0.15
N GLN A 312 9.01 -11.82 -0.05
CA GLN A 312 8.83 -10.86 -1.15
C GLN A 312 10.17 -10.28 -1.60
N GLY A 313 11.04 -9.96 -0.66
CA GLY A 313 12.37 -9.44 -0.94
C GLY A 313 13.26 -10.46 -1.66
N VAL A 314 13.32 -11.70 -1.18
CA VAL A 314 14.06 -12.78 -1.86
C VAL A 314 13.49 -13.03 -3.26
N ALA A 315 12.17 -13.03 -3.42
CA ALA A 315 11.52 -13.18 -4.71
C ALA A 315 11.96 -12.08 -5.69
N ASN A 316 11.94 -10.81 -5.25
CA ASN A 316 12.34 -9.67 -6.08
C ASN A 316 13.87 -9.59 -6.33
N MET A 317 14.70 -10.25 -5.51
CA MET A 317 16.13 -10.41 -5.82
C MET A 317 16.39 -11.49 -6.86
N VAL A 318 15.64 -12.60 -6.80
CA VAL A 318 15.90 -13.76 -7.67
C VAL A 318 15.19 -13.64 -9.02
N THR A 319 13.98 -13.11 -9.04
CA THR A 319 13.17 -12.99 -10.28
C THR A 319 13.88 -12.25 -11.42
N PRO A 320 14.58 -11.13 -11.19
CA PRO A 320 15.35 -10.44 -12.23
C PRO A 320 16.47 -11.27 -12.86
N ILE A 321 17.07 -12.20 -12.10
CA ILE A 321 18.12 -13.10 -12.62
C ILE A 321 17.57 -13.97 -13.76
N PHE A 322 16.29 -14.29 -13.72
CA PHE A 322 15.59 -15.01 -14.79
C PHE A 322 14.88 -14.07 -15.78
N GLY A 323 15.22 -12.79 -15.77
CA GLY A 323 14.65 -11.78 -16.65
C GLY A 323 13.21 -11.38 -16.34
N GLY A 324 12.70 -11.74 -15.16
CA GLY A 324 11.36 -11.34 -14.70
C GLY A 324 11.29 -9.89 -14.19
N ILE A 325 10.07 -9.44 -13.94
CA ILE A 325 9.73 -8.09 -13.49
C ILE A 325 9.37 -8.08 -11.99
N PRO A 326 9.22 -6.91 -11.34
CA PRO A 326 8.81 -6.81 -9.95
C PRO A 326 7.55 -7.62 -9.63
N ALA A 327 7.55 -8.26 -8.48
CA ALA A 327 6.49 -9.13 -8.00
C ALA A 327 6.04 -8.77 -6.58
N THR A 328 4.78 -9.09 -6.27
CA THR A 328 4.22 -9.01 -4.93
C THR A 328 3.11 -10.04 -4.74
N GLY A 329 2.58 -10.14 -3.52
CA GLY A 329 1.39 -10.93 -3.23
C GLY A 329 0.16 -10.33 -3.92
N ALA A 330 -0.59 -11.15 -4.64
CA ALA A 330 -1.72 -10.71 -5.45
C ALA A 330 -3.05 -11.07 -4.77
N ILE A 331 -3.84 -10.08 -4.33
CA ILE A 331 -5.13 -10.27 -3.65
C ILE A 331 -6.05 -11.17 -4.47
N ALA A 332 -6.26 -10.88 -5.75
CA ALA A 332 -7.20 -11.61 -6.60
C ALA A 332 -6.81 -13.09 -6.76
N ARG A 333 -5.51 -13.40 -6.94
CA ARG A 333 -5.02 -14.78 -7.05
C ARG A 333 -5.09 -15.49 -5.72
N THR A 334 -4.76 -14.82 -4.62
CA THR A 334 -4.86 -15.34 -3.24
C THR A 334 -6.30 -15.69 -2.90
N MET A 335 -7.26 -14.82 -3.24
CA MET A 335 -8.69 -15.09 -3.05
C MET A 335 -9.17 -16.25 -3.93
N THR A 336 -8.69 -16.35 -5.17
CA THR A 336 -9.00 -17.49 -6.06
C THR A 336 -8.47 -18.79 -5.45
N ASN A 337 -7.27 -18.79 -4.89
CA ASN A 337 -6.70 -19.93 -4.16
C ASN A 337 -7.62 -20.37 -3.00
N ILE A 338 -7.97 -19.44 -2.12
CA ILE A 338 -8.81 -19.69 -0.94
C ILE A 338 -10.19 -20.24 -1.35
N ASN A 339 -10.83 -19.61 -2.34
CA ASN A 339 -12.17 -19.96 -2.81
C ASN A 339 -12.22 -21.35 -3.49
N ASN A 340 -11.10 -21.81 -4.02
CA ASN A 340 -10.97 -23.16 -4.59
C ASN A 340 -10.41 -24.21 -3.61
N GLY A 341 -10.29 -23.85 -2.33
CA GLY A 341 -9.97 -24.79 -1.26
C GLY A 341 -8.50 -24.86 -0.87
N GLY A 342 -7.62 -24.03 -1.45
CA GLY A 342 -6.22 -23.92 -1.05
C GLY A 342 -6.08 -23.43 0.40
N ARG A 343 -5.29 -24.14 1.18
CA ARG A 343 -5.11 -23.86 2.61
C ARG A 343 -3.65 -23.88 3.06
N THR A 344 -2.75 -24.33 2.19
CA THR A 344 -1.31 -24.34 2.50
C THR A 344 -0.49 -23.77 1.35
N PRO A 345 0.80 -23.43 1.60
CA PRO A 345 1.68 -22.92 0.57
C PRO A 345 1.93 -23.88 -0.60
N VAL A 346 1.59 -25.16 -0.45
CA VAL A 346 1.70 -26.15 -1.53
C VAL A 346 0.83 -25.77 -2.74
N ALA A 347 -0.33 -25.14 -2.52
CA ALA A 347 -1.16 -24.66 -3.62
C ALA A 347 -0.42 -23.62 -4.50
N GLY A 348 0.38 -22.72 -3.89
CA GLY A 348 1.18 -21.76 -4.63
C GLY A 348 2.39 -22.40 -5.35
N ILE A 349 2.98 -23.45 -4.78
CA ILE A 349 4.02 -24.24 -5.44
C ILE A 349 3.44 -24.93 -6.69
N VAL A 350 2.27 -25.56 -6.55
CA VAL A 350 1.55 -26.19 -7.68
C VAL A 350 1.21 -25.16 -8.75
N HIS A 351 0.74 -23.96 -8.36
CA HIS A 351 0.49 -22.85 -9.27
C HIS A 351 1.73 -22.50 -10.11
N ALA A 352 2.90 -22.37 -9.48
CA ALA A 352 4.14 -22.08 -10.18
C ALA A 352 4.55 -23.20 -11.15
N ILE A 353 4.41 -24.46 -10.74
CA ILE A 353 4.69 -25.63 -11.59
C ILE A 353 3.73 -25.68 -12.80
N VAL A 354 2.44 -25.41 -12.58
CA VAL A 354 1.44 -25.38 -13.65
C VAL A 354 1.78 -24.28 -14.67
N LEU A 355 2.15 -23.09 -14.21
CA LEU A 355 2.57 -22.01 -15.11
C LEU A 355 3.84 -22.35 -15.88
N LEU A 356 4.81 -23.05 -15.25
CA LEU A 356 6.00 -23.54 -15.94
C LEU A 356 5.65 -24.52 -17.04
N LEU A 357 4.75 -25.47 -16.77
CA LEU A 357 4.28 -26.43 -17.77
C LEU A 357 3.54 -25.72 -18.92
N ILE A 358 2.73 -24.74 -18.60
CA ILE A 358 2.03 -23.92 -19.61
C ILE A 358 3.04 -23.13 -20.47
N LEU A 359 4.06 -22.54 -19.86
CA LEU A 359 5.12 -21.82 -20.57
C LEU A 359 5.84 -22.74 -21.60
N LEU A 360 6.15 -23.97 -21.20
CA LEU A 360 6.90 -24.92 -22.05
C LEU A 360 6.05 -25.56 -23.14
N VAL A 361 4.74 -25.77 -22.91
CA VAL A 361 3.87 -26.55 -23.79
C VAL A 361 2.84 -25.71 -24.53
N LEU A 362 2.18 -24.78 -23.81
CA LEU A 362 1.04 -24.04 -24.35
C LEU A 362 1.37 -22.63 -24.83
N MET A 363 2.59 -22.16 -24.62
CA MET A 363 2.97 -20.79 -24.99
C MET A 363 2.80 -20.48 -26.49
N PRO A 364 3.08 -21.40 -27.45
CA PRO A 364 2.81 -21.14 -28.84
C PRO A 364 1.35 -20.81 -29.16
N PHE A 365 0.41 -21.34 -28.37
CA PHE A 365 -1.02 -21.01 -28.53
C PHE A 365 -1.38 -19.60 -28.06
N ALA A 366 -0.56 -18.99 -27.21
CA ALA A 366 -0.75 -17.62 -26.77
C ALA A 366 -0.56 -16.61 -27.91
N GLU A 367 0.14 -16.95 -28.98
CA GLU A 367 0.32 -16.12 -30.17
C GLU A 367 -1.01 -15.71 -30.81
N TYR A 368 -2.03 -16.58 -30.72
CA TYR A 368 -3.35 -16.33 -31.29
C TYR A 368 -4.22 -15.39 -30.46
N ILE A 369 -3.83 -15.04 -29.24
CA ILE A 369 -4.62 -14.19 -28.36
C ILE A 369 -4.64 -12.76 -28.91
N PRO A 370 -5.83 -12.15 -29.15
CA PRO A 370 -5.93 -10.78 -29.66
C PRO A 370 -5.56 -9.76 -28.57
N MET A 371 -4.83 -8.72 -28.95
CA MET A 371 -4.50 -7.60 -28.06
C MET A 371 -5.75 -6.91 -27.50
N ALA A 372 -6.80 -6.82 -28.32
CA ALA A 372 -8.09 -6.29 -27.93
C ALA A 372 -8.75 -7.07 -26.75
N ALA A 373 -8.63 -8.40 -26.71
CA ALA A 373 -9.15 -9.21 -25.62
C ALA A 373 -8.32 -9.03 -24.34
N LEU A 374 -6.99 -8.91 -24.45
CA LEU A 374 -6.13 -8.59 -23.30
C LEU A 374 -6.42 -7.19 -22.75
N ALA A 375 -6.64 -6.21 -23.63
CA ALA A 375 -7.04 -4.87 -23.20
C ALA A 375 -8.36 -4.90 -22.42
N ALA A 376 -9.36 -5.68 -22.85
CA ALA A 376 -10.60 -5.88 -22.11
C ALA A 376 -10.36 -6.47 -20.70
N VAL A 377 -9.46 -7.44 -20.56
CA VAL A 377 -9.07 -7.98 -19.25
C VAL A 377 -8.47 -6.89 -18.37
N LEU A 378 -7.54 -6.09 -18.91
CA LEU A 378 -6.90 -5.02 -18.15
C LEU A 378 -7.84 -3.88 -17.78
N ILE A 379 -8.86 -3.60 -18.58
CA ILE A 379 -9.94 -2.67 -18.21
C ILE A 379 -10.71 -3.17 -16.98
N ILE A 380 -11.04 -4.46 -16.92
CA ILE A 380 -11.70 -5.04 -15.73
C ILE A 380 -10.77 -5.01 -14.51
N VAL A 381 -9.48 -5.29 -14.69
CA VAL A 381 -8.49 -5.16 -13.62
C VAL A 381 -8.42 -3.72 -13.12
N SER A 382 -8.34 -2.75 -14.01
CA SER A 382 -8.37 -1.32 -13.69
C SER A 382 -9.62 -0.94 -12.91
N TYR A 383 -10.81 -1.35 -13.37
CA TYR A 383 -12.07 -1.11 -12.67
C TYR A 383 -12.06 -1.70 -11.25
N ASN A 384 -11.59 -2.93 -11.09
CA ASN A 384 -11.51 -3.58 -9.78
C ASN A 384 -10.48 -2.91 -8.85
N MET A 385 -9.32 -2.49 -9.39
CA MET A 385 -8.29 -1.78 -8.63
C MET A 385 -8.70 -0.38 -8.22
N SER A 386 -9.56 0.28 -8.99
CA SER A 386 -9.97 1.66 -8.71
C SER A 386 -10.63 1.83 -7.35
N GLY A 387 -11.25 0.75 -6.82
CA GLY A 387 -11.97 0.79 -5.55
C GLY A 387 -12.99 1.95 -5.50
N TRP A 388 -13.59 2.31 -6.64
CA TRP A 388 -14.33 3.55 -6.81
C TRP A 388 -15.45 3.77 -5.78
N ARG A 389 -16.04 2.67 -5.25
CA ARG A 389 -17.04 2.75 -4.17
C ARG A 389 -16.41 3.23 -2.87
N THR A 390 -15.26 2.70 -2.53
CA THR A 390 -14.47 3.11 -1.36
C THR A 390 -13.95 4.54 -1.53
N PHE A 391 -13.44 4.86 -2.73
CA PHE A 391 -13.00 6.22 -3.07
C PHE A 391 -14.13 7.23 -2.86
N LYS A 392 -15.32 6.96 -3.41
CA LYS A 392 -16.51 7.80 -3.20
C LYS A 392 -16.95 7.87 -1.75
N GLY A 393 -16.80 6.77 -1.00
CA GLY A 393 -17.08 6.74 0.44
C GLY A 393 -16.16 7.67 1.22
N LEU A 394 -14.85 7.64 0.93
CA LEU A 394 -13.85 8.46 1.58
C LEU A 394 -14.03 9.96 1.33
N LEU A 395 -14.65 10.38 0.23
CA LEU A 395 -14.96 11.80 -0.01
C LEU A 395 -15.93 12.40 1.03
N LYS A 396 -16.57 11.57 1.85
CA LYS A 396 -17.45 12.01 2.94
C LYS A 396 -16.72 12.08 4.30
N ASN A 397 -15.47 11.67 4.35
CA ASN A 397 -14.63 11.65 5.55
C ASN A 397 -14.12 13.06 5.91
N PRO A 398 -13.42 13.23 7.04
CA PRO A 398 -12.81 14.51 7.41
C PRO A 398 -11.98 15.11 6.27
N LYS A 399 -11.99 16.44 6.17
CA LYS A 399 -11.33 17.18 5.08
C LYS A 399 -9.84 16.85 4.92
N SER A 400 -9.16 16.54 6.02
CA SER A 400 -7.76 16.08 6.00
C SER A 400 -7.58 14.82 5.17
N ASP A 401 -8.44 13.81 5.40
CA ASP A 401 -8.36 12.52 4.72
C ASP A 401 -8.73 12.66 3.23
N VAL A 402 -9.74 13.50 2.94
CA VAL A 402 -10.13 13.85 1.55
C VAL A 402 -8.99 14.54 0.81
N THR A 403 -8.30 15.48 1.47
CA THR A 403 -7.15 16.17 0.87
C THR A 403 -6.04 15.18 0.52
N VAL A 404 -5.66 14.30 1.45
CA VAL A 404 -4.66 13.27 1.20
C VAL A 404 -5.07 12.35 0.04
N LEU A 405 -6.32 11.89 0.03
CA LEU A 405 -6.89 11.04 -1.02
C LEU A 405 -6.76 11.69 -2.40
N LEU A 406 -7.25 12.92 -2.54
CA LEU A 406 -7.27 13.64 -3.82
C LEU A 406 -5.86 14.02 -4.29
N VAL A 407 -5.02 14.54 -3.39
CA VAL A 407 -3.64 14.89 -3.75
C VAL A 407 -2.88 13.66 -4.22
N THR A 408 -2.96 12.53 -3.48
CA THR A 408 -2.30 11.29 -3.90
C THR A 408 -2.84 10.78 -5.23
N PHE A 409 -4.16 10.83 -5.45
CA PHE A 409 -4.78 10.43 -6.72
C PHE A 409 -4.26 11.29 -7.88
N PHE A 410 -4.34 12.62 -7.78
CA PHE A 410 -3.90 13.52 -8.86
C PHE A 410 -2.41 13.43 -9.13
N LEU A 411 -1.59 13.35 -8.08
CA LEU A 411 -0.15 13.18 -8.26
C LEU A 411 0.18 11.86 -8.95
N THR A 412 -0.52 10.77 -8.63
CA THR A 412 -0.34 9.47 -9.29
C THR A 412 -0.71 9.50 -10.76
N VAL A 413 -1.74 10.27 -11.14
CA VAL A 413 -2.22 10.35 -12.53
C VAL A 413 -1.37 11.29 -13.39
N VAL A 414 -0.96 12.43 -12.83
CA VAL A 414 -0.35 13.54 -13.60
C VAL A 414 1.17 13.51 -13.56
N PHE A 415 1.74 13.11 -12.41
CA PHE A 415 3.18 13.08 -12.19
C PHE A 415 3.70 11.65 -12.11
N ASP A 416 4.92 11.51 -11.63
CA ASP A 416 5.52 10.21 -11.37
C ASP A 416 4.92 9.60 -10.08
N LEU A 417 4.78 8.27 -10.12
CA LEU A 417 4.27 7.45 -9.03
C LEU A 417 5.13 7.57 -7.75
N THR A 418 6.44 7.73 -7.92
CA THR A 418 7.39 7.94 -6.81
C THR A 418 7.07 9.22 -6.06
N ILE A 419 6.89 10.32 -6.79
CA ILE A 419 6.54 11.64 -6.25
C ILE A 419 5.19 11.58 -5.52
N ALA A 420 4.21 10.84 -6.06
CA ALA A 420 2.89 10.73 -5.45
C ALA A 420 2.93 10.06 -4.06
N ILE A 421 3.73 9.00 -3.89
CA ILE A 421 3.89 8.31 -2.59
C ILE A 421 4.65 9.21 -1.60
N GLU A 422 5.75 9.81 -2.03
CA GLU A 422 6.58 10.66 -1.16
C GLU A 422 5.79 11.87 -0.65
N ILE A 423 5.19 12.63 -1.55
CA ILE A 423 4.39 13.82 -1.19
C ILE A 423 3.13 13.39 -0.40
N GLY A 424 2.45 12.34 -0.82
CA GLY A 424 1.27 11.82 -0.12
C GLY A 424 1.58 11.46 1.33
N LEU A 425 2.71 10.80 1.57
CA LEU A 425 3.16 10.43 2.92
C LEU A 425 3.53 11.67 3.76
N ILE A 426 4.25 12.62 3.17
CA ILE A 426 4.61 13.88 3.87
C ILE A 426 3.35 14.64 4.28
N ILE A 427 2.40 14.82 3.36
CA ILE A 427 1.13 15.52 3.65
C ILE A 427 0.34 14.77 4.72
N ALA A 428 0.25 13.45 4.63
CA ALA A 428 -0.48 12.64 5.61
C ALA A 428 0.15 12.74 7.01
N CYS A 429 1.48 12.69 7.12
CA CYS A 429 2.17 12.89 8.39
C CYS A 429 1.93 14.29 8.96
N ALA A 430 2.02 15.33 8.13
CA ALA A 430 1.76 16.72 8.55
C ALA A 430 0.32 16.91 9.04
N LEU A 431 -0.67 16.39 8.30
CA LEU A 431 -2.09 16.47 8.69
C LEU A 431 -2.40 15.60 9.92
N PHE A 432 -1.73 14.47 10.09
CA PHE A 432 -1.85 13.65 11.29
C PHE A 432 -1.32 14.40 12.53
N ILE A 433 -0.13 14.99 12.43
CA ILE A 433 0.45 15.81 13.51
C ILE A 433 -0.52 16.96 13.86
N LYS A 434 -1.00 17.69 12.84
CA LYS A 434 -1.99 18.76 13.04
C LYS A 434 -3.24 18.26 13.77
N ARG A 435 -3.78 17.11 13.38
CA ARG A 435 -4.97 16.52 14.03
C ARG A 435 -4.71 16.14 15.48
N VAL A 436 -3.53 15.59 15.79
CA VAL A 436 -3.13 15.30 17.18
C VAL A 436 -3.02 16.58 17.99
N MET A 437 -2.47 17.67 17.40
CA MET A 437 -2.42 18.98 18.05
C MET A 437 -3.82 19.57 18.33
N GLU A 438 -4.78 19.36 17.42
CA GLU A 438 -6.15 19.86 17.57
C GLU A 438 -6.96 19.07 18.61
N THR A 439 -6.61 17.80 18.86
CA THR A 439 -7.29 16.94 19.85
C THR A 439 -6.77 17.10 21.27
N THR A 440 -5.61 17.76 21.46
CA THR A 440 -5.10 18.07 22.79
C THR A 440 -5.69 19.41 23.27
N GLU A 441 -6.40 19.37 24.36
CA GLU A 441 -7.02 20.52 25.00
C GLU A 441 -6.32 20.84 26.32
N ILE A 442 -6.17 22.12 26.60
CA ILE A 442 -5.72 22.62 27.90
C ILE A 442 -6.87 23.44 28.47
N SER A 443 -7.42 22.97 29.56
CA SER A 443 -8.53 23.62 30.24
C SER A 443 -8.06 24.27 31.54
N VAL A 444 -8.63 25.42 31.86
CA VAL A 444 -8.39 26.13 33.12
C VAL A 444 -9.64 25.99 33.99
N ILE A 445 -9.49 25.34 35.13
CA ILE A 445 -10.55 25.11 36.10
C ILE A 445 -10.33 26.09 37.26
N ARG A 446 -11.34 26.88 37.64
CA ARG A 446 -11.18 27.93 38.64
C ARG A 446 -12.04 27.73 39.89
N ASP A 447 -13.18 27.08 39.76
CA ASP A 447 -14.16 27.01 40.82
C ASP A 447 -14.22 25.64 41.49
N GLU A 448 -14.44 24.58 40.72
CA GLU A 448 -14.72 23.24 41.24
C GLU A 448 -14.26 22.16 40.29
N ILE A 449 -13.77 21.05 40.83
CA ILE A 449 -13.39 19.84 40.09
C ILE A 449 -14.43 18.76 40.38
N ASP A 450 -15.04 18.20 39.32
CA ASP A 450 -15.98 17.09 39.44
C ASP A 450 -15.23 15.78 39.78
N PRO A 451 -15.49 15.19 40.96
CA PRO A 451 -14.83 13.94 41.37
C PRO A 451 -15.29 12.72 40.58
N SER A 452 -16.44 12.77 39.89
CA SER A 452 -16.99 11.62 39.14
C SER A 452 -16.11 11.18 37.96
N ASP A 453 -15.26 12.08 37.47
CA ASP A 453 -14.25 11.77 36.47
C ASP A 453 -13.02 10.99 37.03
N GLU A 454 -13.01 10.69 38.35
CA GLU A 454 -11.81 10.18 39.05
C GLU A 454 -12.06 8.82 39.70
N ALA A 455 -11.89 7.76 38.92
CA ALA A 455 -12.08 6.36 39.37
C ALA A 455 -11.11 5.87 40.48
N ASP A 456 -10.10 6.66 40.88
CA ASP A 456 -9.02 6.24 41.78
C ASP A 456 -8.88 7.09 43.05
N MET A 457 -9.87 7.92 43.42
CA MET A 457 -9.79 8.67 44.65
C MET A 457 -10.40 7.92 45.83
N ASP A 458 -9.60 7.75 46.88
CA ASP A 458 -10.05 7.23 48.20
C ASP A 458 -10.90 8.28 49.00
N VAL A 459 -11.21 9.43 48.43
CA VAL A 459 -11.85 10.55 49.13
C VAL A 459 -13.32 10.59 48.78
N HIS A 460 -14.17 10.45 49.77
CA HIS A 460 -15.64 10.59 49.73
C HIS A 460 -16.12 12.03 49.72
N GLU A 461 -15.35 13.00 49.26
CA GLU A 461 -15.81 14.38 49.12
C GLU A 461 -16.58 14.55 47.81
N GLU A 462 -17.82 14.99 47.90
CA GLU A 462 -18.71 15.18 46.76
C GLU A 462 -18.21 16.30 45.80
N HIS A 463 -17.38 17.25 46.29
CA HIS A 463 -16.90 18.39 45.52
C HIS A 463 -15.50 18.82 45.97
N LEU A 464 -14.57 18.98 45.03
CA LEU A 464 -13.22 19.50 45.24
C LEU A 464 -13.19 21.01 44.91
N LEU A 465 -13.37 21.85 45.94
CA LEU A 465 -13.30 23.30 45.80
C LEU A 465 -11.87 23.81 45.64
N ILE A 466 -11.65 24.62 44.62
CA ILE A 466 -10.37 25.27 44.37
C ILE A 466 -10.27 26.51 45.23
N PRO A 467 -9.26 26.67 46.09
CA PRO A 467 -9.11 27.83 46.95
C PRO A 467 -8.90 29.12 46.13
N GLU A 468 -9.43 30.25 46.65
CA GLU A 468 -9.25 31.55 46.02
C GLU A 468 -7.74 31.90 45.94
N GLY A 469 -7.26 32.33 44.76
CA GLY A 469 -5.84 32.53 44.49
C GLY A 469 -5.11 31.30 43.89
N CYS A 470 -5.81 30.18 43.71
CA CYS A 470 -5.30 29.00 43.01
C CYS A 470 -5.96 28.86 41.63
N ALA A 471 -5.21 28.36 40.63
CA ALA A 471 -5.73 27.97 39.33
C ALA A 471 -5.23 26.57 38.95
N VAL A 472 -6.13 25.73 38.44
CA VAL A 472 -5.82 24.38 37.98
C VAL A 472 -5.82 24.33 36.46
N TYR A 473 -4.72 23.91 35.89
CA TYR A 473 -4.52 23.71 34.46
C TYR A 473 -4.52 22.23 34.16
N GLU A 474 -5.54 21.73 33.51
CA GLU A 474 -5.60 20.32 33.11
C GLU A 474 -5.16 20.17 31.66
N ILE A 475 -4.17 19.28 31.42
CA ILE A 475 -3.67 18.93 30.08
C ILE A 475 -4.33 17.61 29.66
N ASN A 476 -5.22 17.69 28.67
CA ASN A 476 -5.91 16.53 28.10
C ASN A 476 -5.27 16.12 26.78
N GLY A 477 -4.38 15.12 26.81
CA GLY A 477 -3.70 14.60 25.64
C GLY A 477 -2.18 14.66 25.73
N PRO A 478 -1.45 14.27 24.67
CA PRO A 478 0.01 14.25 24.66
C PRO A 478 0.59 15.67 24.75
N TYR A 479 1.60 15.85 25.60
CA TYR A 479 2.30 17.12 25.75
C TYR A 479 3.63 17.11 24.99
N PHE A 480 3.66 17.69 23.79
CA PHE A 480 4.76 17.63 22.85
C PHE A 480 4.95 18.94 22.08
N PHE A 481 5.96 19.04 21.22
CA PHE A 481 6.34 20.27 20.51
C PHE A 481 5.16 21.02 19.86
N GLY A 482 4.14 20.30 19.39
CA GLY A 482 2.98 20.88 18.73
C GLY A 482 2.00 21.61 19.67
N ILE A 483 2.04 21.34 20.98
CA ILE A 483 1.11 21.86 21.99
C ILE A 483 1.80 22.77 23.00
N ALA A 484 3.10 22.59 23.19
CA ALA A 484 3.87 23.32 24.19
C ALA A 484 3.67 24.84 24.04
N ASN A 485 3.66 25.37 22.82
CA ASN A 485 3.43 26.80 22.55
C ASN A 485 2.00 27.26 22.89
N LYS A 486 0.97 26.38 22.76
CA LYS A 486 -0.40 26.73 23.15
C LYS A 486 -0.54 26.94 24.65
N PHE A 487 0.23 26.21 25.44
CA PHE A 487 0.26 26.37 26.88
C PHE A 487 0.87 27.71 27.27
N ASP A 488 1.98 28.07 26.64
CA ASP A 488 2.64 29.37 26.85
C ASP A 488 1.71 30.55 26.47
N ASP A 489 0.99 30.45 25.35
CA ASP A 489 0.03 31.47 24.91
C ASP A 489 -1.14 31.62 25.90
N LEU A 490 -1.62 30.51 26.45
CA LEU A 490 -2.69 30.55 27.48
C LEU A 490 -2.21 31.24 28.76
N MET A 491 -0.97 30.98 29.18
CA MET A 491 -0.39 31.59 30.37
C MET A 491 -0.14 33.09 30.20
N LEU A 492 0.31 33.50 29.02
CA LEU A 492 0.55 34.92 28.69
C LEU A 492 -0.77 35.71 28.64
N ASN A 493 -1.84 35.12 28.11
CA ASN A 493 -3.13 35.77 27.95
C ASN A 493 -3.93 35.92 29.28
N LEU A 494 -3.62 35.06 30.27
CA LEU A 494 -4.26 35.14 31.58
C LEU A 494 -3.61 36.19 32.52
N GLY A 495 -2.52 36.79 32.06
CA GLY A 495 -1.58 37.56 32.91
C GLY A 495 -1.98 38.97 33.32
N SER A 496 -3.18 39.52 33.04
CA SER A 496 -3.38 40.94 33.31
C SER A 496 -4.39 41.30 34.41
N SER A 497 -5.32 40.45 34.76
CA SER A 497 -6.36 40.90 35.73
C SER A 497 -6.50 40.09 37.02
N HIS A 498 -6.08 38.81 37.09
CA HIS A 498 -6.11 38.01 38.32
C HIS A 498 -5.02 36.95 38.25
N ARG A 499 -3.79 37.28 38.64
CA ARG A 499 -2.68 36.33 38.73
C ARG A 499 -2.90 35.39 39.92
N PRO A 500 -2.94 34.06 39.72
CA PRO A 500 -3.02 33.13 40.82
C PRO A 500 -1.67 33.13 41.59
N GLN A 501 -1.72 32.93 42.89
CA GLN A 501 -0.53 32.74 43.71
C GLN A 501 -0.03 31.30 43.64
N VAL A 502 -0.91 30.34 43.33
CA VAL A 502 -0.61 28.93 43.17
C VAL A 502 -1.16 28.42 41.85
N GLN A 503 -0.36 27.71 41.10
CA GLN A 503 -0.74 27.03 39.85
C GLN A 503 -0.58 25.54 40.01
N ILE A 504 -1.65 24.77 39.78
CA ILE A 504 -1.62 23.31 39.72
C ILE A 504 -1.68 22.88 38.26
N ILE A 505 -0.66 22.16 37.79
CA ILE A 505 -0.61 21.56 36.45
C ILE A 505 -0.98 20.09 36.58
N ARG A 506 -2.18 19.75 36.13
CA ARG A 506 -2.72 18.38 36.20
C ARG A 506 -2.37 17.60 34.95
N MET A 507 -1.57 16.52 35.13
CA MET A 507 -0.98 15.74 34.05
C MET A 507 -1.54 14.31 33.95
N ARG A 508 -2.60 13.99 34.66
CA ARG A 508 -3.20 12.63 34.71
C ARG A 508 -3.57 12.10 33.31
N LYS A 509 -4.10 12.98 32.46
CA LYS A 509 -4.52 12.63 31.09
C LYS A 509 -3.40 12.80 30.05
N VAL A 510 -2.15 13.00 30.49
CA VAL A 510 -0.97 13.10 29.62
C VAL A 510 -0.36 11.71 29.43
N PRO A 511 -0.48 11.09 28.22
CA PRO A 511 0.05 9.76 27.96
C PRO A 511 1.56 9.73 27.71
N PHE A 512 2.13 10.83 27.23
CA PHE A 512 3.57 11.02 27.04
C PHE A 512 3.93 12.51 26.96
N ILE A 513 5.19 12.81 27.23
CA ILE A 513 5.82 14.11 27.07
C ILE A 513 7.11 13.94 26.25
N ASP A 514 7.41 14.87 25.34
CA ASP A 514 8.67 14.88 24.60
C ASP A 514 9.68 15.89 25.17
N SER A 515 10.87 15.95 24.58
CA SER A 515 11.93 16.85 25.04
C SER A 515 11.53 18.33 24.99
N THR A 516 10.71 18.73 23.99
CA THR A 516 10.21 20.11 23.88
C THR A 516 9.18 20.42 24.97
N GLY A 517 8.26 19.47 25.23
CA GLY A 517 7.31 19.58 26.31
C GLY A 517 7.99 19.69 27.67
N ILE A 518 9.05 18.88 27.94
CA ILE A 518 9.82 18.95 29.17
C ILE A 518 10.51 20.32 29.31
N HIS A 519 11.11 20.82 28.23
CA HIS A 519 11.78 22.12 28.22
C HIS A 519 10.82 23.27 28.51
N ASN A 520 9.68 23.29 27.83
CA ASN A 520 8.67 24.34 28.05
C ASN A 520 8.05 24.26 29.45
N LEU A 521 7.81 23.06 29.97
CA LEU A 521 7.35 22.89 31.35
C LEU A 521 8.39 23.40 32.37
N ALA A 522 9.67 23.15 32.14
CA ALA A 522 10.72 23.67 32.99
C ALA A 522 10.82 25.21 32.95
N ASN A 523 10.76 25.79 31.76
CA ASN A 523 10.76 27.25 31.59
C ASN A 523 9.54 27.90 32.27
N LEU A 524 8.39 27.28 32.16
CA LEU A 524 7.18 27.76 32.82
C LEU A 524 7.32 27.79 34.35
N ILE A 525 7.89 26.74 34.94
CA ILE A 525 8.13 26.69 36.38
C ILE A 525 9.12 27.78 36.79
N GLU A 526 10.18 27.97 36.03
CA GLU A 526 11.19 28.99 36.28
C GLU A 526 10.61 30.43 36.20
N MET A 527 9.84 30.71 35.13
CA MET A 527 9.13 31.99 34.98
C MET A 527 8.14 32.28 36.10
N ASN A 528 7.38 31.26 36.51
CA ASN A 528 6.41 31.41 37.62
C ASN A 528 7.12 31.63 38.96
N HIS A 529 8.22 30.91 39.20
CA HIS A 529 9.03 31.09 40.42
C HIS A 529 9.59 32.51 40.51
N GLU A 530 10.11 33.08 39.41
CA GLU A 530 10.55 34.48 39.34
C GLU A 530 9.44 35.48 39.66
N GLN A 531 8.18 35.11 39.36
CA GLN A 531 6.99 35.92 39.63
C GLN A 531 6.38 35.67 41.03
N GLY A 532 6.98 34.82 41.83
CA GLY A 532 6.50 34.46 43.18
C GLY A 532 5.26 33.53 43.12
N ILE A 533 5.01 32.82 42.03
CA ILE A 533 3.90 31.88 41.85
C ILE A 533 4.40 30.47 42.17
N HIS A 534 3.73 29.77 43.05
CA HIS A 534 4.03 28.38 43.39
C HIS A 534 3.40 27.44 42.34
N VAL A 535 4.21 26.60 41.72
CA VAL A 535 3.76 25.59 40.73
C VAL A 535 3.76 24.21 41.37
N ILE A 536 2.63 23.51 41.27
CA ILE A 536 2.44 22.13 41.75
C ILE A 536 2.12 21.24 40.56
N LEU A 537 2.81 20.10 40.42
CA LEU A 537 2.44 19.05 39.44
C LEU A 537 1.54 18.02 40.11
N SER A 538 0.41 17.69 39.48
CA SER A 538 -0.53 16.72 40.00
C SER A 538 -0.80 15.60 39.01
N GLY A 539 -0.85 14.36 39.51
CA GLY A 539 -1.27 13.19 38.73
C GLY A 539 -0.31 12.82 37.60
N VAL A 540 1.00 12.97 37.79
CA VAL A 540 2.01 12.59 36.78
C VAL A 540 1.98 11.10 36.57
N THR A 541 1.66 10.65 35.33
CA THR A 541 1.61 9.21 35.00
C THR A 541 3.00 8.55 35.14
N PRO A 542 3.10 7.25 35.48
CA PRO A 542 4.41 6.59 35.68
C PRO A 542 5.34 6.68 34.45
N LYS A 543 4.77 6.71 33.26
CA LYS A 543 5.51 6.86 32.01
C LYS A 543 6.09 8.26 31.85
N VAL A 544 5.32 9.29 32.13
CA VAL A 544 5.75 10.70 32.10
C VAL A 544 6.77 10.94 33.21
N HIS A 545 6.53 10.41 34.42
CA HIS A 545 7.47 10.48 35.54
C HIS A 545 8.86 9.95 35.18
N SER A 546 8.92 8.76 34.57
CA SER A 546 10.21 8.19 34.11
C SER A 546 10.90 9.05 33.04
N GLN A 547 10.17 9.79 32.21
CA GLN A 547 10.75 10.71 31.23
C GLN A 547 11.28 11.99 31.88
N LEU A 548 10.53 12.56 32.81
CA LEU A 548 10.94 13.73 33.59
C LEU A 548 12.19 13.43 34.45
N GLU A 549 12.25 12.26 35.08
CA GLU A 549 13.40 11.81 35.88
C GLU A 549 14.66 11.66 35.02
N LYS A 550 14.55 11.00 33.84
CA LYS A 550 15.67 10.86 32.91
C LYS A 550 16.19 12.19 32.35
N ALA A 551 15.33 13.19 32.29
CA ALA A 551 15.68 14.53 31.84
C ALA A 551 16.19 15.45 32.97
N HIS A 552 16.40 14.92 34.17
CA HIS A 552 16.80 15.69 35.35
C HIS A 552 15.87 16.89 35.65
N PHE A 553 14.59 16.75 35.29
CA PHE A 553 13.60 17.80 35.47
C PHE A 553 13.35 18.12 36.95
N TYR A 554 13.37 17.10 37.81
CA TYR A 554 13.13 17.22 39.24
C TYR A 554 14.24 17.93 40.00
N ASP A 555 15.43 18.10 39.41
CA ASP A 555 16.52 18.89 39.97
C ASP A 555 16.15 20.39 40.01
N LYS A 556 15.17 20.81 39.20
CA LYS A 556 14.67 22.20 39.11
C LYS A 556 13.40 22.46 39.92
N MET A 557 12.84 21.45 40.55
CA MET A 557 11.57 21.55 41.27
C MET A 557 11.66 20.90 42.64
N ASN A 558 11.07 21.55 43.67
CA ASN A 558 11.02 20.94 44.98
C ASN A 558 10.20 19.63 44.92
N PRO A 559 10.69 18.49 45.39
CA PRO A 559 9.96 17.23 45.43
C PRO A 559 8.58 17.34 46.11
N ASP A 560 8.44 18.23 47.07
CA ASP A 560 7.18 18.50 47.77
C ASP A 560 6.09 19.11 46.90
N HIS A 561 6.45 19.63 45.71
CA HIS A 561 5.50 20.20 44.74
C HIS A 561 4.98 19.20 43.75
N ILE A 562 5.32 17.90 43.91
CA ILE A 562 4.87 16.81 43.02
C ILE A 562 3.87 15.97 43.82
N CYS A 563 2.58 16.09 43.46
CA CYS A 563 1.50 15.43 44.14
C CYS A 563 0.94 14.26 43.33
N PRO A 564 0.71 13.08 43.95
CA PRO A 564 0.15 11.93 43.26
C PRO A 564 -1.27 12.17 42.72
N HIS A 565 -2.06 12.92 43.47
CA HIS A 565 -3.48 13.20 43.18
C HIS A 565 -3.83 14.66 43.35
N ILE A 566 -4.98 15.08 42.84
CA ILE A 566 -5.42 16.49 42.85
C ILE A 566 -5.83 16.97 44.23
N ASP A 567 -6.39 16.10 45.07
CA ASP A 567 -6.75 16.40 46.48
C ASP A 567 -5.51 16.80 47.29
N VAL A 568 -4.41 16.01 47.16
CA VAL A 568 -3.13 16.34 47.81
C VAL A 568 -2.56 17.65 47.27
N ALA A 569 -2.70 17.91 45.97
CA ALA A 569 -2.24 19.14 45.34
C ALA A 569 -3.07 20.36 45.83
N LEU A 570 -4.38 20.22 46.01
CA LEU A 570 -5.24 21.26 46.55
C LEU A 570 -4.97 21.53 48.02
N GLN A 571 -4.69 20.47 48.81
CA GLN A 571 -4.27 20.64 50.20
C GLN A 571 -2.97 21.43 50.28
N LYS A 572 -2.00 21.09 49.45
CA LYS A 572 -0.73 21.81 49.36
C LYS A 572 -0.90 23.27 48.91
N ALA A 573 -1.83 23.50 47.97
CA ALA A 573 -2.17 24.86 47.55
C ALA A 573 -2.76 25.70 48.71
N ARG A 574 -3.63 25.12 49.57
CA ARG A 574 -4.14 25.77 50.78
C ARG A 574 -3.02 26.12 51.75
N GLU A 575 -2.05 25.24 51.97
CA GLU A 575 -0.87 25.51 52.81
C GLU A 575 -0.09 26.75 52.31
N PHE A 576 0.13 26.87 50.97
CA PHE A 576 0.84 28.03 50.40
C PHE A 576 0.01 29.32 50.48
N LEU A 577 -1.30 29.24 50.42
CA LEU A 577 -2.20 30.38 50.51
C LEU A 577 -2.52 30.80 51.95
N GLY A 578 -2.17 29.94 52.93
CA GLY A 578 -2.43 30.21 54.36
C GLY A 578 -3.92 30.10 54.74
N VAL A 579 -4.70 29.26 54.01
CA VAL A 579 -6.15 29.08 54.22
C VAL A 579 -6.47 27.63 54.60
#